data_9d0553de2173e4e824e06b741d104e01
#
_entry.id   9d0553de2173e4e824e06b741d104e01
#
_cell.length_a   1.000
_cell.length_b   1.000
_cell.length_c   1.000
_cell.angle_alpha   90.00
_cell.angle_beta   90.00
_cell.angle_gamma   90.00
#
_symmetry.space_group_name_H-M   'P 1'
#
loop_
_entity.id
_entity.type
_entity.pdbx_description
1 polymer ?
#
loop_
_entity_poly.entity_id
_entity_poly.type
_entity_poly.pdbx_seq_one_letter_code
_entity_poly.pdbx_strand_id
1 'polypeptide(L)'
;MIGVAIVGSGFGQKVHIPAFSSHHKTKIFSIYHRDIKQAHSLAKAYNIPHHSDNLEEILALAEVQAVSISTPPFLHYPMGKQVLAAGKHLLLEKPTTLNVNQAKELYQLAKQKNIIAMVDFEFRVVPAWQYLHQLLSDNYVGNIRLIKIDWLGSSRANTDRPWNWYSQLEQGGGALGSLGSHAFDYISWLFGEVIRLNAYLTTAITQRRDPVDGELKVVNSDDNCLISLELEKGIPCQVCISAVVQAKRTHAIEVYGDKGTLIIASENQKDYIYGFRVWGCEIGGSFTELEIPKQLLFPQDYADGRISAFLRVVDQWVNGIETQKEIVPSLKQGVYSQLLMDLCHQSSDCKTWVDVPSW
;
A
#
# COMPACT_ATOMS: atom_id res chain seq x y z
N MET A 1 13.62 -10.66 20.81
CA MET A 1 12.20 -10.34 20.53
C MET A 1 12.10 -8.84 20.41
N ILE A 2 11.58 -8.32 19.28
CA ILE A 2 11.50 -6.89 19.00
C ILE A 2 10.25 -6.32 19.66
N GLY A 3 10.41 -5.32 20.50
CA GLY A 3 9.31 -4.59 21.13
C GLY A 3 8.69 -3.58 20.17
N VAL A 4 7.39 -3.72 19.92
CA VAL A 4 6.65 -2.94 18.93
C VAL A 4 5.60 -2.05 19.60
N ALA A 5 5.48 -0.81 19.11
CA ALA A 5 4.34 0.05 19.38
C ALA A 5 3.43 0.12 18.14
N ILE A 6 2.11 0.08 18.36
CA ILE A 6 1.10 0.24 17.31
C ILE A 6 0.50 1.64 17.39
N VAL A 7 0.50 2.34 16.26
CA VAL A 7 -0.04 3.70 16.12
C VAL A 7 -1.19 3.70 15.14
N GLY A 8 -2.41 3.88 15.64
CA GLY A 8 -3.65 3.82 14.86
C GLY A 8 -4.50 2.60 15.17
N SER A 9 -5.83 2.77 15.15
CA SER A 9 -6.81 1.75 15.55
C SER A 9 -7.68 1.21 14.42
N GLY A 10 -7.58 1.76 13.20
CA GLY A 10 -8.37 1.30 12.05
C GLY A 10 -7.84 -0.02 11.49
N PHE A 11 -6.90 0.06 10.59
CA PHE A 11 -6.19 -1.08 10.03
C PHE A 11 -5.27 -1.72 11.09
N GLY A 12 -4.66 -0.89 11.95
CA GLY A 12 -3.83 -1.33 13.05
C GLY A 12 -4.51 -2.35 13.98
N GLN A 13 -5.75 -2.11 14.36
CA GLN A 13 -6.50 -3.07 15.19
C GLN A 13 -6.84 -4.36 14.44
N LYS A 14 -7.25 -4.25 13.17
CA LYS A 14 -7.76 -5.39 12.40
C LYS A 14 -6.67 -6.30 11.86
N VAL A 15 -5.51 -5.74 11.53
CA VAL A 15 -4.43 -6.44 10.84
C VAL A 15 -3.12 -6.41 11.62
N HIS A 16 -2.62 -5.22 12.02
CA HIS A 16 -1.31 -5.13 12.66
C HIS A 16 -1.27 -5.83 14.02
N ILE A 17 -2.23 -5.57 14.92
CA ILE A 17 -2.24 -6.21 16.24
C ILE A 17 -2.29 -7.74 16.12
N PRO A 18 -3.21 -8.37 15.35
CA PRO A 18 -3.21 -9.82 15.20
C PRO A 18 -1.91 -10.38 14.61
N ALA A 19 -1.36 -9.72 13.59
CA ALA A 19 -0.12 -10.18 12.95
C ALA A 19 1.09 -10.09 13.88
N PHE A 20 1.33 -8.94 14.52
CA PHE A 20 2.42 -8.80 15.49
C PHE A 20 2.27 -9.70 16.70
N SER A 21 1.03 -9.97 17.14
CA SER A 21 0.76 -10.89 18.25
C SER A 21 1.02 -12.35 17.88
N SER A 22 0.84 -12.72 16.61
CA SER A 22 1.10 -14.07 16.09
C SER A 22 2.56 -14.31 15.74
N HIS A 23 3.34 -13.26 15.52
CA HIS A 23 4.72 -13.36 15.07
C HIS A 23 5.68 -13.67 16.23
N HIS A 24 6.44 -14.77 16.12
CA HIS A 24 7.27 -15.32 17.22
C HIS A 24 8.44 -14.45 17.67
N LYS A 25 8.87 -13.46 16.84
CA LYS A 25 10.00 -12.55 17.16
C LYS A 25 9.55 -11.15 17.57
N THR A 26 8.24 -10.88 17.65
CA THR A 26 7.74 -9.57 18.04
C THR A 26 6.88 -9.64 19.30
N LYS A 27 6.80 -8.52 20.02
CA LYS A 27 5.90 -8.33 21.14
C LYS A 27 5.37 -6.91 21.13
N ILE A 28 4.04 -6.75 21.20
CA ILE A 28 3.43 -5.44 21.31
C ILE A 28 3.56 -4.96 22.75
N PHE A 29 4.24 -3.85 22.95
CA PHE A 29 4.42 -3.21 24.27
C PHE A 29 3.52 -2.00 24.47
N SER A 30 3.14 -1.31 23.40
CA SER A 30 2.34 -0.09 23.53
C SER A 30 1.38 0.10 22.35
N ILE A 31 0.31 0.84 22.64
CA ILE A 31 -0.62 1.33 21.62
C ILE A 31 -0.87 2.83 21.80
N TYR A 32 -0.83 3.55 20.68
CA TYR A 32 -1.18 4.95 20.61
C TYR A 32 -2.56 5.12 19.96
N HIS A 33 -3.39 5.96 20.57
CA HIS A 33 -4.59 6.49 19.95
C HIS A 33 -4.86 7.90 20.47
N ARG A 34 -5.27 8.84 19.57
CA ARG A 34 -5.57 10.24 19.92
C ARG A 34 -6.63 10.42 21.02
N ASP A 35 -7.48 9.43 21.22
CA ASP A 35 -8.45 9.32 22.28
C ASP A 35 -7.91 8.30 23.30
N ILE A 36 -7.54 8.78 24.49
CA ILE A 36 -6.96 7.95 25.55
C ILE A 36 -7.90 6.83 26.01
N LYS A 37 -9.23 7.02 25.95
CA LYS A 37 -10.20 5.98 26.30
C LYS A 37 -10.17 4.83 25.29
N GLN A 38 -10.02 5.15 24.02
CA GLN A 38 -9.84 4.16 22.97
C GLN A 38 -8.49 3.43 23.12
N ALA A 39 -7.41 4.17 23.39
CA ALA A 39 -6.10 3.56 23.65
C ALA A 39 -6.17 2.57 24.83
N HIS A 40 -6.79 2.98 25.95
CA HIS A 40 -7.00 2.13 27.12
C HIS A 40 -7.83 0.88 26.78
N SER A 41 -8.95 1.06 26.10
CA SER A 41 -9.84 -0.04 25.70
C SER A 41 -9.13 -1.09 24.86
N LEU A 42 -8.35 -0.64 23.87
CA LEU A 42 -7.57 -1.52 23.00
C LEU A 42 -6.45 -2.23 23.77
N ALA A 43 -5.71 -1.51 24.61
CA ALA A 43 -4.66 -2.10 25.45
C ALA A 43 -5.22 -3.20 26.34
N LYS A 44 -6.38 -2.98 26.96
CA LYS A 44 -7.07 -3.98 27.79
C LYS A 44 -7.53 -5.19 26.94
N ALA A 45 -8.12 -4.95 25.77
CA ALA A 45 -8.66 -6.02 24.90
C ALA A 45 -7.58 -6.97 24.39
N TYR A 46 -6.37 -6.46 24.14
CA TYR A 46 -5.26 -7.22 23.57
C TYR A 46 -4.12 -7.49 24.56
N ASN A 47 -4.31 -7.21 25.87
CA ASN A 47 -3.30 -7.36 26.91
C ASN A 47 -1.98 -6.64 26.60
N ILE A 48 -2.07 -5.43 26.05
CA ILE A 48 -0.91 -4.58 25.74
C ILE A 48 -0.54 -3.78 27.01
N PRO A 49 0.75 -3.82 27.47
CA PRO A 49 1.13 -3.26 28.75
C PRO A 49 0.94 -1.75 28.88
N HIS A 50 1.21 -0.99 27.80
CA HIS A 50 1.19 0.46 27.82
C HIS A 50 0.24 1.04 26.77
N HIS A 51 -0.32 2.20 27.07
CA HIS A 51 -1.14 2.97 26.14
C HIS A 51 -1.01 4.46 26.44
N SER A 52 -1.07 5.28 25.41
CA SER A 52 -1.03 6.74 25.56
C SER A 52 -1.70 7.44 24.37
N ASP A 53 -2.14 8.66 24.56
CA ASP A 53 -2.51 9.62 23.53
C ASP A 53 -1.37 10.63 23.22
N ASN A 54 -0.20 10.44 23.86
CA ASN A 54 1.04 11.14 23.57
C ASN A 54 2.07 10.19 22.97
N LEU A 55 2.45 10.42 21.71
CA LEU A 55 3.41 9.58 21.00
C LEU A 55 4.81 9.64 21.62
N GLU A 56 5.22 10.80 22.18
CA GLU A 56 6.53 10.94 22.80
C GLU A 56 6.70 10.05 24.03
N GLU A 57 5.64 9.87 24.84
CA GLU A 57 5.66 8.94 25.96
C GLU A 57 5.89 7.50 25.52
N ILE A 58 5.26 7.09 24.40
CA ILE A 58 5.46 5.75 23.81
C ILE A 58 6.89 5.59 23.29
N LEU A 59 7.42 6.59 22.62
CA LEU A 59 8.77 6.58 22.07
C LEU A 59 9.86 6.58 23.16
N ALA A 60 9.55 7.09 24.35
CA ALA A 60 10.46 7.07 25.50
C ALA A 60 10.56 5.69 26.18
N LEU A 61 9.62 4.77 25.92
CA LEU A 61 9.67 3.42 26.49
C LEU A 61 10.89 2.65 25.96
N ALA A 62 11.71 2.12 26.89
CA ALA A 62 12.92 1.35 26.56
C ALA A 62 12.58 0.05 25.83
N GLU A 63 11.44 -0.56 26.13
CA GLU A 63 10.95 -1.79 25.51
C GLU A 63 10.52 -1.58 24.06
N VAL A 64 10.16 -0.36 23.64
CA VAL A 64 9.76 -0.04 22.28
C VAL A 64 11.00 0.19 21.42
N GLN A 65 11.30 -0.74 20.53
CA GLN A 65 12.40 -0.67 19.57
C GLN A 65 11.92 -0.27 18.17
N ALA A 66 10.64 -0.51 17.89
CA ALA A 66 10.06 -0.38 16.58
C ALA A 66 8.60 0.09 16.65
N VAL A 67 8.16 0.83 15.64
CA VAL A 67 6.82 1.42 15.60
C VAL A 67 6.14 1.12 14.26
N SER A 68 4.91 0.66 14.32
CA SER A 68 4.05 0.43 13.16
C SER A 68 2.94 1.49 13.12
N ILE A 69 2.91 2.31 12.04
CA ILE A 69 1.96 3.42 11.88
C ILE A 69 0.90 3.06 10.85
N SER A 70 -0.37 3.12 11.26
CA SER A 70 -1.56 2.86 10.43
C SER A 70 -2.66 3.92 10.63
N THR A 71 -2.24 5.15 10.81
CA THR A 71 -3.12 6.33 10.90
C THR A 71 -3.60 6.77 9.51
N PRO A 72 -4.49 7.78 9.39
CA PRO A 72 -4.72 8.45 8.12
C PRO A 72 -3.44 9.10 7.55
N PRO A 73 -3.32 9.21 6.21
CA PRO A 73 -2.07 9.61 5.53
C PRO A 73 -1.48 10.95 5.99
N PHE A 74 -2.31 11.94 6.31
CA PHE A 74 -1.84 13.26 6.76
C PHE A 74 -1.05 13.23 8.08
N LEU A 75 -1.14 12.13 8.84
CA LEU A 75 -0.39 11.90 10.07
C LEU A 75 0.90 11.11 9.86
N HIS A 76 1.09 10.48 8.69
CA HIS A 76 2.23 9.62 8.42
C HIS A 76 3.57 10.36 8.52
N TYR A 77 3.66 11.53 7.86
CA TYR A 77 4.89 12.32 7.90
C TYR A 77 5.23 12.85 9.30
N PRO A 78 4.35 13.59 10.03
CA PRO A 78 4.70 14.11 11.34
C PRO A 78 5.02 12.99 12.35
N MET A 79 4.25 11.89 12.35
CA MET A 79 4.50 10.78 13.28
C MET A 79 5.73 9.97 12.88
N GLY A 80 5.90 9.66 11.58
CA GLY A 80 7.09 8.97 11.08
C GLY A 80 8.38 9.73 11.40
N LYS A 81 8.35 11.07 11.27
CA LYS A 81 9.50 11.92 11.62
C LYS A 81 9.85 11.83 13.12
N GLN A 82 8.84 11.82 14.01
CA GLN A 82 9.07 11.63 15.44
C GLN A 82 9.68 10.25 15.76
N VAL A 83 9.12 9.19 15.14
CA VAL A 83 9.63 7.81 15.30
C VAL A 83 11.09 7.71 14.88
N LEU A 84 11.42 8.21 13.70
CA LEU A 84 12.78 8.17 13.16
C LEU A 84 13.73 9.07 14.00
N ALA A 85 13.26 10.25 14.45
CA ALA A 85 14.03 11.14 15.31
C ALA A 85 14.39 10.46 16.65
N ALA A 86 13.47 9.68 17.22
CA ALA A 86 13.66 8.90 18.43
C ALA A 86 14.54 7.65 18.24
N GLY A 87 15.04 7.38 17.04
CA GLY A 87 15.91 6.24 16.76
C GLY A 87 15.18 4.90 16.71
N LYS A 88 13.86 4.88 16.48
CA LYS A 88 13.08 3.65 16.42
C LYS A 88 12.89 3.20 14.97
N HIS A 89 12.86 1.88 14.74
CA HIS A 89 12.52 1.30 13.43
C HIS A 89 11.07 1.61 13.06
N LEU A 90 10.79 1.79 11.76
CA LEU A 90 9.49 2.23 11.26
C LEU A 90 8.90 1.23 10.27
N LEU A 91 7.65 0.82 10.50
CA LEU A 91 6.77 0.23 9.49
C LEU A 91 5.62 1.20 9.25
N LEU A 92 5.50 1.70 8.03
CA LEU A 92 4.56 2.76 7.68
C LEU A 92 3.53 2.25 6.69
N GLU A 93 2.25 2.52 6.98
CA GLU A 93 1.18 2.30 6.00
C GLU A 93 1.32 3.23 4.79
N LYS A 94 0.76 2.75 3.68
CA LYS A 94 0.64 3.55 2.44
C LYS A 94 -0.67 4.37 2.43
N PRO A 95 -0.75 5.45 1.64
CA PRO A 95 0.36 6.08 0.94
C PRO A 95 1.39 6.63 1.93
N THR A 96 2.64 6.72 1.50
CA THR A 96 3.76 7.04 2.41
C THR A 96 3.58 8.38 3.12
N THR A 97 3.19 9.41 2.39
CA THR A 97 2.99 10.78 2.88
C THR A 97 1.98 11.53 2.00
N LEU A 98 1.80 12.83 2.20
CA LEU A 98 0.94 13.67 1.36
C LEU A 98 1.62 14.17 0.08
N ASN A 99 2.95 14.17 0.04
CA ASN A 99 3.72 14.60 -1.14
C ASN A 99 5.15 14.03 -1.10
N VAL A 100 5.81 14.06 -2.25
CA VAL A 100 7.14 13.49 -2.44
C VAL A 100 8.22 14.13 -1.57
N ASN A 101 8.12 15.41 -1.24
CA ASN A 101 9.12 16.09 -0.40
C ASN A 101 9.12 15.54 1.03
N GLN A 102 7.93 15.32 1.60
CA GLN A 102 7.77 14.67 2.90
C GLN A 102 8.33 13.25 2.90
N ALA A 103 8.05 12.47 1.84
CA ALA A 103 8.57 11.10 1.70
C ALA A 103 10.10 11.09 1.60
N LYS A 104 10.69 12.00 0.81
CA LYS A 104 12.16 12.17 0.70
C LYS A 104 12.80 12.51 2.03
N GLU A 105 12.19 13.40 2.81
CA GLU A 105 12.72 13.77 4.14
C GLU A 105 12.72 12.58 5.09
N LEU A 106 11.63 11.78 5.15
CA LEU A 106 11.60 10.56 5.96
C LEU A 106 12.68 9.55 5.51
N TYR A 107 12.83 9.34 4.20
CA TYR A 107 13.85 8.43 3.67
C TYR A 107 15.27 8.89 4.04
N GLN A 108 15.57 10.17 3.89
CA GLN A 108 16.88 10.72 4.24
C GLN A 108 17.15 10.60 5.75
N LEU A 109 16.15 10.89 6.59
CA LEU A 109 16.28 10.76 8.04
C LEU A 109 16.51 9.32 8.47
N ALA A 110 15.79 8.35 7.89
CA ALA A 110 16.00 6.93 8.16
C ALA A 110 17.43 6.50 7.79
N LYS A 111 17.92 6.93 6.61
CA LYS A 111 19.34 6.66 6.20
C LYS A 111 20.36 7.27 7.13
N GLN A 112 20.21 8.55 7.49
CA GLN A 112 21.15 9.24 8.39
C GLN A 112 21.28 8.55 9.75
N LYS A 113 20.18 7.96 10.21
CA LYS A 113 20.12 7.29 11.53
C LYS A 113 20.33 5.78 11.47
N ASN A 114 20.61 5.20 10.30
CA ASN A 114 20.72 3.77 10.07
C ASN A 114 19.49 2.99 10.59
N ILE A 115 18.30 3.50 10.36
CA ILE A 115 17.04 2.92 10.80
C ILE A 115 16.45 2.08 9.66
N ILE A 116 16.01 0.87 9.99
CA ILE A 116 15.22 0.06 9.07
C ILE A 116 13.80 0.62 9.02
N ALA A 117 13.44 1.15 7.85
CA ALA A 117 12.14 1.74 7.62
C ALA A 117 11.51 1.13 6.37
N MET A 118 10.30 0.58 6.51
CA MET A 118 9.55 -0.15 5.49
C MET A 118 8.19 0.51 5.24
N VAL A 119 7.71 0.46 4.01
CA VAL A 119 6.32 0.81 3.66
C VAL A 119 5.53 -0.47 3.42
N ASP A 120 4.29 -0.53 3.89
CA ASP A 120 3.43 -1.70 3.71
C ASP A 120 2.86 -1.77 2.28
N PHE A 121 3.68 -2.26 1.36
CA PHE A 121 3.25 -2.64 0.02
C PHE A 121 2.99 -4.14 -0.06
N GLU A 122 1.95 -4.59 0.60
CA GLU A 122 1.61 -6.00 0.86
C GLU A 122 1.43 -6.86 -0.40
N PHE A 123 1.11 -6.28 -1.59
CA PHE A 123 0.99 -7.08 -2.81
C PHE A 123 2.28 -7.79 -3.19
N ARG A 124 3.45 -7.23 -2.85
CA ARG A 124 4.75 -7.87 -3.12
C ARG A 124 4.93 -9.24 -2.46
N VAL A 125 4.15 -9.53 -1.41
CA VAL A 125 4.26 -10.77 -0.64
C VAL A 125 3.09 -11.74 -0.85
N VAL A 126 2.10 -11.37 -1.67
CA VAL A 126 0.96 -12.23 -2.00
C VAL A 126 1.40 -13.34 -2.96
N PRO A 127 1.04 -14.61 -2.71
CA PRO A 127 1.51 -15.76 -3.49
C PRO A 127 1.37 -15.63 -5.00
N ALA A 128 0.21 -15.21 -5.49
CA ALA A 128 -0.03 -15.06 -6.94
C ALA A 128 0.85 -13.96 -7.56
N TRP A 129 1.13 -12.89 -6.81
CA TRP A 129 1.98 -11.79 -7.25
C TRP A 129 3.46 -12.18 -7.27
N GLN A 130 3.89 -12.96 -6.27
CA GLN A 130 5.23 -13.56 -6.27
C GLN A 130 5.41 -14.50 -7.46
N TYR A 131 4.37 -15.28 -7.80
CA TYR A 131 4.42 -16.17 -8.95
C TYR A 131 4.45 -15.39 -10.27
N LEU A 132 3.64 -14.32 -10.41
CA LEU A 132 3.72 -13.44 -11.57
C LEU A 132 5.14 -12.86 -11.73
N HIS A 133 5.74 -12.38 -10.64
CA HIS A 133 7.12 -11.85 -10.65
C HIS A 133 8.13 -12.92 -11.11
N GLN A 134 7.99 -14.16 -10.63
CA GLN A 134 8.84 -15.27 -11.04
C GLN A 134 8.69 -15.56 -12.54
N LEU A 135 7.45 -15.68 -13.05
CA LEU A 135 7.18 -15.95 -14.48
C LEU A 135 7.75 -14.84 -15.38
N LEU A 136 7.63 -13.58 -14.98
CA LEU A 136 8.23 -12.45 -15.70
C LEU A 136 9.76 -12.53 -15.69
N SER A 137 10.36 -12.86 -14.55
CA SER A 137 11.81 -13.04 -14.41
C SER A 137 12.33 -14.21 -15.25
N ASP A 138 11.54 -15.28 -15.39
CA ASP A 138 11.82 -16.45 -16.22
C ASP A 138 11.56 -16.19 -17.72
N ASN A 139 11.22 -14.94 -18.08
CA ASN A 139 10.99 -14.51 -19.46
C ASN A 139 9.83 -15.22 -20.17
N TYR A 140 8.78 -15.59 -19.42
CA TYR A 140 7.60 -16.29 -19.93
C TYR A 140 6.94 -15.55 -21.10
N VAL A 141 6.73 -14.24 -20.98
CA VAL A 141 6.10 -13.40 -22.00
C VAL A 141 7.07 -12.90 -23.08
N GLY A 142 8.39 -13.06 -22.87
CA GLY A 142 9.41 -12.48 -23.76
C GLY A 142 9.50 -10.95 -23.59
N ASN A 143 9.68 -10.23 -24.71
CA ASN A 143 9.68 -8.77 -24.70
C ASN A 143 8.25 -8.25 -24.52
N ILE A 144 8.01 -7.51 -23.44
CA ILE A 144 6.70 -6.92 -23.15
C ILE A 144 6.36 -5.86 -24.21
N ARG A 145 5.14 -5.90 -24.72
CA ARG A 145 4.60 -5.00 -25.74
C ARG A 145 3.49 -4.09 -25.23
N LEU A 146 2.73 -4.57 -24.24
CA LEU A 146 1.62 -3.83 -23.64
C LEU A 146 1.32 -4.37 -22.23
N ILE A 147 1.00 -3.45 -21.31
CA ILE A 147 0.51 -3.77 -19.97
C ILE A 147 -0.84 -3.08 -19.77
N LYS A 148 -1.82 -3.81 -19.24
CA LYS A 148 -3.12 -3.26 -18.82
C LYS A 148 -3.38 -3.60 -17.37
N ILE A 149 -3.84 -2.62 -16.60
CA ILE A 149 -4.13 -2.74 -15.18
C ILE A 149 -5.51 -2.15 -14.92
N ASP A 150 -6.42 -2.96 -14.40
CA ASP A 150 -7.73 -2.54 -13.94
C ASP A 150 -7.84 -2.82 -12.44
N TRP A 151 -8.16 -1.79 -11.66
CA TRP A 151 -8.55 -1.96 -10.27
C TRP A 151 -9.90 -1.26 -10.05
N LEU A 152 -10.96 -2.04 -10.26
CA LEU A 152 -12.33 -1.54 -10.32
C LEU A 152 -13.13 -2.10 -9.15
N GLY A 153 -13.66 -1.24 -8.30
CA GLY A 153 -14.40 -1.65 -7.13
C GLY A 153 -15.49 -0.70 -6.69
N SER A 154 -16.32 -1.17 -5.77
CA SER A 154 -17.47 -0.45 -5.24
C SER A 154 -17.28 0.02 -3.79
N SER A 155 -16.06 -0.03 -3.28
CA SER A 155 -15.79 0.24 -1.86
C SER A 155 -16.24 1.62 -1.39
N ARG A 156 -16.37 2.58 -2.30
CA ARG A 156 -16.84 3.95 -2.07
C ARG A 156 -18.12 4.33 -2.83
N ALA A 157 -18.73 3.38 -3.56
CA ALA A 157 -19.92 3.62 -4.40
C ALA A 157 -21.17 3.98 -3.60
N ASN A 158 -21.30 3.54 -2.34
CA ASN A 158 -22.42 3.94 -1.49
C ASN A 158 -22.29 5.42 -1.11
N THR A 159 -23.26 6.24 -1.50
CA THR A 159 -23.34 7.68 -1.23
C THR A 159 -23.58 8.00 0.24
N ASP A 160 -24.17 7.06 1.02
CA ASP A 160 -24.43 7.21 2.46
C ASP A 160 -23.18 7.03 3.33
N ARG A 161 -22.05 6.63 2.74
CA ARG A 161 -20.79 6.59 3.50
C ARG A 161 -20.46 7.98 4.02
N PRO A 162 -20.06 8.09 5.31
CA PRO A 162 -19.80 9.38 5.93
C PRO A 162 -18.63 10.10 5.28
N TRP A 163 -18.72 11.42 5.26
CA TRP A 163 -17.57 12.29 4.95
C TRP A 163 -16.48 12.10 6.02
N ASN A 164 -15.23 11.99 5.59
CA ASN A 164 -14.09 11.83 6.46
C ASN A 164 -12.79 12.20 5.69
N TRP A 165 -11.62 11.89 6.24
CA TRP A 165 -10.32 12.17 5.61
C TRP A 165 -10.20 11.64 4.17
N TYR A 166 -10.84 10.50 3.86
CA TYR A 166 -10.81 9.92 2.51
C TYR A 166 -11.49 10.81 1.47
N SER A 167 -12.41 11.67 1.88
CA SER A 167 -13.11 12.63 1.02
C SER A 167 -12.30 13.90 0.74
N GLN A 168 -11.10 14.02 1.31
CA GLN A 168 -10.31 15.24 1.35
C GLN A 168 -8.93 15.00 0.74
N LEU A 169 -8.63 15.67 -0.38
CA LEU A 169 -7.35 15.56 -1.06
C LEU A 169 -6.18 15.95 -0.14
N GLU A 170 -6.33 17.04 0.59
CA GLU A 170 -5.34 17.58 1.53
C GLU A 170 -5.05 16.65 2.73
N GLN A 171 -5.88 15.65 2.95
CA GLN A 171 -5.66 14.61 3.97
C GLN A 171 -5.14 13.27 3.38
N GLY A 172 -4.82 13.26 2.08
CA GLY A 172 -4.36 12.07 1.37
C GLY A 172 -5.49 11.10 1.01
N GLY A 173 -6.73 11.64 0.90
CA GLY A 173 -7.89 10.89 0.44
C GLY A 173 -7.84 10.57 -1.05
N GLY A 174 -8.79 9.75 -1.50
CA GLY A 174 -8.98 9.40 -2.91
C GLY A 174 -8.54 8.00 -3.27
N ALA A 175 -8.92 7.59 -4.48
CA ALA A 175 -8.59 6.29 -5.04
C ALA A 175 -7.11 6.21 -5.45
N LEU A 176 -6.54 7.33 -5.93
CA LEU A 176 -5.12 7.39 -6.27
C LEU A 176 -4.24 7.10 -5.04
N GLY A 177 -4.49 7.77 -3.91
CA GLY A 177 -3.75 7.54 -2.67
C GLY A 177 -3.94 6.13 -2.13
N SER A 178 -5.18 5.64 -2.06
CA SER A 178 -5.50 4.36 -1.41
C SER A 178 -5.20 3.12 -2.25
N LEU A 179 -5.34 3.19 -3.57
CA LEU A 179 -5.16 2.09 -4.52
C LEU A 179 -3.98 2.34 -5.47
N GLY A 180 -3.87 3.57 -6.00
CA GLY A 180 -2.81 3.96 -6.93
C GLY A 180 -1.42 3.84 -6.31
N SER A 181 -1.27 4.11 -5.00
CA SER A 181 0.01 3.92 -4.30
C SER A 181 0.54 2.49 -4.40
N HIS A 182 -0.32 1.49 -4.25
CA HIS A 182 0.04 0.10 -4.49
C HIS A 182 0.34 -0.16 -5.98
N ALA A 183 -0.49 0.42 -6.88
CA ALA A 183 -0.31 0.22 -8.31
C ALA A 183 1.08 0.69 -8.76
N PHE A 184 1.52 1.85 -8.35
CA PHE A 184 2.85 2.37 -8.68
C PHE A 184 3.98 1.55 -8.06
N ASP A 185 3.79 1.04 -6.85
CA ASP A 185 4.77 0.14 -6.24
C ASP A 185 4.95 -1.15 -7.04
N TYR A 186 3.85 -1.86 -7.33
CA TYR A 186 3.99 -3.11 -8.06
C TYR A 186 4.34 -2.93 -9.55
N ILE A 187 3.97 -1.80 -10.19
CA ILE A 187 4.42 -1.50 -11.55
C ILE A 187 5.95 -1.39 -11.58
N SER A 188 6.53 -0.60 -10.68
CA SER A 188 7.98 -0.44 -10.62
C SER A 188 8.70 -1.74 -10.26
N TRP A 189 8.12 -2.56 -9.39
CA TRP A 189 8.67 -3.85 -9.00
C TRP A 189 8.66 -4.90 -10.11
N LEU A 190 7.56 -4.95 -10.89
CA LEU A 190 7.35 -5.98 -11.91
C LEU A 190 7.92 -5.59 -13.28
N PHE A 191 7.91 -4.30 -13.62
CA PHE A 191 8.10 -3.85 -14.99
C PHE A 191 9.17 -2.76 -15.17
N GLY A 192 9.75 -2.24 -14.09
CA GLY A 192 10.75 -1.19 -14.14
C GLY A 192 10.19 0.23 -13.97
N GLU A 193 11.01 1.22 -14.27
CA GLU A 193 10.71 2.62 -13.99
C GLU A 193 9.76 3.23 -15.05
N VAL A 194 8.94 4.18 -14.60
CA VAL A 194 8.09 5.02 -15.46
C VAL A 194 8.92 6.19 -15.95
N ILE A 195 8.89 6.43 -17.27
CA ILE A 195 9.62 7.53 -17.91
C ILE A 195 8.75 8.78 -17.99
N ARG A 196 7.47 8.62 -18.33
CA ARG A 196 6.49 9.70 -18.36
C ARG A 196 5.07 9.17 -18.18
N LEU A 197 4.18 10.01 -17.76
CA LEU A 197 2.79 9.67 -17.54
C LEU A 197 1.80 10.74 -17.98
N ASN A 198 0.58 10.30 -18.26
CA ASN A 198 -0.59 11.17 -18.42
C ASN A 198 -1.72 10.62 -17.55
N ALA A 199 -2.38 11.49 -16.80
CA ALA A 199 -3.45 11.11 -15.89
C ALA A 199 -4.69 11.99 -16.06
N TYR A 200 -5.86 11.37 -15.88
CA TYR A 200 -7.14 12.03 -15.75
C TYR A 200 -7.83 11.55 -14.48
N LEU A 201 -7.92 12.43 -13.49
CA LEU A 201 -8.50 12.16 -12.18
C LEU A 201 -9.88 12.82 -12.09
N THR A 202 -10.87 12.08 -11.59
CA THR A 202 -12.24 12.62 -11.44
C THR A 202 -12.87 12.22 -10.13
N THR A 203 -13.83 13.06 -9.67
CA THR A 203 -14.66 12.83 -8.50
C THR A 203 -16.11 12.65 -8.96
N ALA A 204 -16.60 11.41 -8.96
CA ALA A 204 -17.98 11.11 -9.36
C ALA A 204 -18.98 11.35 -8.21
N ILE A 205 -18.59 11.08 -6.96
CA ILE A 205 -19.40 11.37 -5.77
C ILE A 205 -18.88 12.65 -5.12
N THR A 206 -19.50 13.77 -5.47
CA THR A 206 -19.04 15.13 -5.15
C THR A 206 -19.41 15.61 -3.75
N GLN A 207 -20.30 14.91 -3.04
CA GLN A 207 -20.74 15.28 -1.68
C GLN A 207 -20.98 14.05 -0.82
N ARG A 208 -20.70 14.19 0.46
CA ARG A 208 -21.00 13.19 1.50
C ARG A 208 -21.46 13.89 2.78
N ARG A 209 -22.25 13.18 3.58
CA ARG A 209 -22.76 13.68 4.85
C ARG A 209 -21.69 13.58 5.94
N ASP A 210 -21.41 14.70 6.61
CA ASP A 210 -20.54 14.72 7.79
C ASP A 210 -21.26 14.05 8.98
N PRO A 211 -20.63 13.07 9.63
CA PRO A 211 -21.23 12.39 10.78
C PRO A 211 -21.33 13.26 12.03
N VAL A 212 -20.64 14.42 12.09
CA VAL A 212 -20.63 15.29 13.27
C VAL A 212 -21.81 16.23 13.28
N ASP A 213 -22.07 16.94 12.18
CA ASP A 213 -23.12 17.94 12.05
C ASP A 213 -24.29 17.53 11.17
N GLY A 214 -24.14 16.42 10.43
CA GLY A 214 -25.14 15.91 9.51
C GLY A 214 -25.26 16.67 8.19
N GLU A 215 -24.42 17.67 7.93
CA GLU A 215 -24.46 18.46 6.70
C GLU A 215 -23.75 17.76 5.54
N LEU A 216 -24.12 18.13 4.30
CA LEU A 216 -23.43 17.69 3.10
C LEU A 216 -22.16 18.52 2.91
N LYS A 217 -21.01 17.85 2.88
CA LYS A 217 -19.70 18.44 2.62
C LYS A 217 -19.14 18.00 1.28
N VAL A 218 -18.37 18.87 0.66
CA VAL A 218 -17.74 18.63 -0.64
C VAL A 218 -16.70 17.52 -0.50
N VAL A 219 -16.69 16.61 -1.48
CA VAL A 219 -15.61 15.65 -1.73
C VAL A 219 -14.73 16.22 -2.84
N ASN A 220 -13.46 16.46 -2.54
CA ASN A 220 -12.48 16.99 -3.49
C ASN A 220 -11.37 16.00 -3.84
N SER A 221 -11.41 14.80 -3.28
CA SER A 221 -10.52 13.70 -3.64
C SER A 221 -11.07 12.90 -4.82
N ASP A 222 -10.19 12.30 -5.59
CA ASP A 222 -10.53 11.46 -6.74
C ASP A 222 -11.19 10.15 -6.31
N ASP A 223 -12.12 9.64 -7.13
CA ASP A 223 -12.65 8.29 -7.03
C ASP A 223 -12.47 7.47 -8.32
N ASN A 224 -12.01 8.11 -9.40
CA ASN A 224 -11.58 7.47 -10.65
C ASN A 224 -10.23 8.03 -11.11
N CYS A 225 -9.35 7.14 -11.56
CA CYS A 225 -8.03 7.48 -12.11
C CYS A 225 -7.83 6.72 -13.43
N LEU A 226 -7.72 7.45 -14.54
CA LEU A 226 -7.32 6.92 -15.84
C LEU A 226 -5.91 7.39 -16.12
N ILE A 227 -4.95 6.46 -16.22
CA ILE A 227 -3.54 6.80 -16.28
C ILE A 227 -2.90 6.02 -17.44
N SER A 228 -2.14 6.73 -18.27
CA SER A 228 -1.29 6.16 -19.29
C SER A 228 0.16 6.36 -18.90
N LEU A 229 0.96 5.30 -18.91
CA LEU A 229 2.37 5.32 -18.55
C LEU A 229 3.20 4.89 -19.77
N GLU A 230 4.36 5.50 -19.93
CA GLU A 230 5.45 4.95 -20.71
C GLU A 230 6.54 4.48 -19.77
N LEU A 231 6.84 3.19 -19.80
CA LEU A 231 7.90 2.58 -19.02
C LEU A 231 9.21 2.60 -19.80
N GLU A 232 10.31 2.20 -19.15
CA GLU A 232 11.58 1.98 -19.82
C GLU A 232 11.41 1.15 -21.10
N LYS A 233 12.26 1.37 -22.09
CA LYS A 233 12.22 0.75 -23.43
C LYS A 233 10.96 1.07 -24.23
N GLY A 234 10.19 2.12 -23.84
CA GLY A 234 8.99 2.56 -24.54
C GLY A 234 7.78 1.63 -24.36
N ILE A 235 7.73 0.85 -23.29
CA ILE A 235 6.61 -0.07 -23.02
C ILE A 235 5.39 0.73 -22.58
N PRO A 236 4.24 0.65 -23.31
CA PRO A 236 3.01 1.31 -22.89
C PRO A 236 2.33 0.52 -21.74
N CYS A 237 1.87 1.25 -20.73
CA CYS A 237 1.06 0.70 -19.65
C CYS A 237 -0.17 1.56 -19.43
N GLN A 238 -1.34 0.95 -19.39
CA GLN A 238 -2.62 1.61 -19.09
C GLN A 238 -3.10 1.17 -17.72
N VAL A 239 -3.47 2.14 -16.87
CA VAL A 239 -3.99 1.90 -15.53
C VAL A 239 -5.37 2.55 -15.40
N CYS A 240 -6.36 1.77 -15.00
CA CYS A 240 -7.71 2.23 -14.70
C CYS A 240 -8.08 1.85 -13.26
N ILE A 241 -8.25 2.85 -12.41
CA ILE A 241 -8.63 2.66 -11.01
C ILE A 241 -9.97 3.34 -10.77
N SER A 242 -10.89 2.65 -10.12
CA SER A 242 -12.13 3.24 -9.62
C SER A 242 -12.56 2.60 -8.29
N ALA A 243 -12.98 3.42 -7.35
CA ALA A 243 -13.53 2.99 -6.07
C ALA A 243 -15.06 3.05 -6.02
N VAL A 244 -15.73 3.47 -7.12
CA VAL A 244 -17.16 3.80 -7.16
C VAL A 244 -17.96 3.06 -8.23
N VAL A 245 -17.35 2.06 -8.88
CA VAL A 245 -18.04 1.27 -9.93
C VAL A 245 -18.44 -0.11 -9.44
N GLN A 246 -19.58 -0.60 -9.95
CA GLN A 246 -20.01 -1.97 -9.73
C GLN A 246 -19.34 -2.87 -10.77
N ALA A 247 -18.31 -3.61 -10.38
CA ALA A 247 -17.53 -4.45 -11.26
C ALA A 247 -17.47 -5.89 -10.76
N LYS A 248 -17.41 -6.85 -11.70
CA LYS A 248 -17.16 -8.26 -11.38
C LYS A 248 -15.67 -8.53 -11.22
N ARG A 249 -14.84 -8.04 -12.15
CA ARG A 249 -13.38 -8.12 -12.08
C ARG A 249 -12.88 -6.94 -11.26
N THR A 250 -12.40 -7.20 -10.05
CA THR A 250 -12.01 -6.13 -9.13
C THR A 250 -10.59 -5.65 -9.33
N HIS A 251 -9.63 -6.57 -9.55
CA HIS A 251 -8.22 -6.24 -9.75
C HIS A 251 -7.63 -7.21 -10.77
N ALA A 252 -7.08 -6.68 -11.85
CA ALA A 252 -6.46 -7.47 -12.91
C ALA A 252 -5.24 -6.77 -13.50
N ILE A 253 -4.21 -7.55 -13.84
CA ILE A 253 -3.09 -7.13 -14.67
C ILE A 253 -2.99 -8.09 -15.84
N GLU A 254 -2.87 -7.55 -17.03
CA GLU A 254 -2.67 -8.27 -18.28
C GLU A 254 -1.32 -7.84 -18.87
N VAL A 255 -0.43 -8.78 -19.11
CA VAL A 255 0.92 -8.54 -19.65
C VAL A 255 1.04 -9.26 -20.98
N TYR A 256 1.18 -8.50 -22.04
CA TYR A 256 1.28 -9.00 -23.41
C TYR A 256 2.71 -8.88 -23.93
N GLY A 257 3.31 -9.98 -24.31
CA GLY A 257 4.66 -10.02 -24.86
C GLY A 257 4.77 -10.70 -26.22
N ASP A 258 5.98 -10.87 -26.72
CA ASP A 258 6.24 -11.50 -28.01
C ASP A 258 6.33 -13.02 -27.94
N LYS A 259 6.38 -13.61 -26.74
CA LYS A 259 6.37 -15.08 -26.54
C LYS A 259 5.08 -15.58 -25.90
N GLY A 260 4.31 -14.72 -25.25
CA GLY A 260 3.11 -15.13 -24.55
C GLY A 260 2.40 -13.98 -23.85
N THR A 261 1.38 -14.34 -23.09
CA THR A 261 0.57 -13.43 -22.29
C THR A 261 0.40 -14.01 -20.89
N LEU A 262 0.48 -13.17 -19.88
CA LEU A 262 0.13 -13.49 -18.49
C LEU A 262 -1.03 -12.61 -18.05
N ILE A 263 -1.95 -13.20 -17.28
CA ILE A 263 -3.02 -12.47 -16.61
C ILE A 263 -2.99 -12.87 -15.14
N ILE A 264 -2.95 -11.89 -14.25
CA ILE A 264 -3.28 -12.07 -12.83
C ILE A 264 -4.58 -11.31 -12.57
N ALA A 265 -5.55 -11.94 -11.93
CA ALA A 265 -6.81 -11.29 -11.62
C ALA A 265 -7.46 -11.86 -10.36
N SER A 266 -8.29 -11.03 -9.71
CA SER A 266 -9.17 -11.43 -8.62
C SER A 266 -10.56 -10.84 -8.83
N GLU A 267 -11.58 -11.64 -8.50
CA GLU A 267 -12.99 -11.18 -8.43
C GLU A 267 -13.47 -11.07 -6.97
N ASN A 268 -12.59 -11.35 -6.02
CA ASN A 268 -12.94 -11.34 -4.60
C ASN A 268 -13.01 -9.91 -4.07
N GLN A 269 -14.21 -9.40 -3.85
CA GLN A 269 -14.44 -8.06 -3.31
C GLN A 269 -14.40 -8.01 -1.77
N LYS A 270 -14.50 -9.15 -1.11
CA LYS A 270 -14.52 -9.23 0.37
C LYS A 270 -13.12 -9.31 0.95
N ASP A 271 -12.29 -10.12 0.32
CA ASP A 271 -10.90 -10.30 0.70
C ASP A 271 -10.02 -10.20 -0.56
N TYR A 272 -9.37 -9.07 -0.71
CA TYR A 272 -8.58 -8.75 -1.90
C TYR A 272 -7.19 -9.44 -1.91
N ILE A 273 -6.80 -10.11 -0.83
CA ILE A 273 -5.57 -10.91 -0.76
C ILE A 273 -5.79 -12.31 -1.29
N TYR A 274 -6.87 -12.96 -0.86
CA TYR A 274 -7.26 -14.25 -1.38
C TYR A 274 -8.08 -14.10 -2.67
N GLY A 275 -7.92 -15.05 -3.57
CA GLY A 275 -8.70 -15.11 -4.82
C GLY A 275 -7.96 -14.62 -6.05
N PHE A 276 -6.71 -14.18 -5.94
CA PHE A 276 -5.88 -13.99 -7.12
C PHE A 276 -5.54 -15.33 -7.76
N ARG A 277 -5.73 -15.39 -9.07
CA ARG A 277 -5.32 -16.50 -9.93
C ARG A 277 -4.45 -15.99 -11.04
N VAL A 278 -3.61 -16.85 -11.58
CA VAL A 278 -2.70 -16.55 -12.69
C VAL A 278 -3.08 -17.41 -13.87
N TRP A 279 -3.20 -16.79 -15.04
CA TRP A 279 -3.39 -17.49 -16.31
C TRP A 279 -2.24 -17.14 -17.24
N GLY A 280 -1.83 -18.12 -18.02
CA GLY A 280 -0.81 -17.96 -19.05
C GLY A 280 -1.25 -18.53 -20.38
N CYS A 281 -0.71 -17.95 -21.46
CA CYS A 281 -0.86 -18.44 -22.83
C CYS A 281 0.45 -18.21 -23.58
N GLU A 282 1.07 -19.27 -24.09
CA GLU A 282 2.19 -19.16 -25.02
C GLU A 282 1.69 -18.97 -26.45
N ILE A 283 2.58 -18.57 -27.37
CA ILE A 283 2.21 -18.35 -28.78
C ILE A 283 1.54 -19.60 -29.40
N GLY A 284 0.36 -19.39 -29.98
CA GLY A 284 -0.44 -20.45 -30.60
C GLY A 284 -1.15 -21.37 -29.61
N GLY A 285 -1.01 -21.14 -28.31
CA GLY A 285 -1.68 -21.88 -27.26
C GLY A 285 -3.03 -21.28 -26.84
N SER A 286 -3.64 -21.89 -25.85
CA SER A 286 -4.86 -21.40 -25.18
C SER A 286 -4.53 -20.92 -23.77
N PHE A 287 -5.31 -19.97 -23.25
CA PHE A 287 -5.20 -19.55 -21.86
C PHE A 287 -5.50 -20.72 -20.91
N THR A 288 -4.56 -21.01 -20.04
CA THR A 288 -4.71 -21.99 -18.96
C THR A 288 -4.42 -21.35 -17.62
N GLU A 289 -5.14 -21.76 -16.59
CA GLU A 289 -4.81 -21.37 -15.21
C GLU A 289 -3.50 -22.03 -14.80
N LEU A 290 -2.57 -21.25 -14.30
CA LEU A 290 -1.26 -21.69 -13.82
C LEU A 290 -1.34 -21.90 -12.30
N GLU A 291 -1.06 -23.13 -11.86
CA GLU A 291 -1.08 -23.44 -10.43
C GLU A 291 0.05 -22.72 -9.71
N ILE A 292 -0.29 -21.97 -8.65
CA ILE A 292 0.69 -21.26 -7.83
C ILE A 292 1.56 -22.29 -7.09
N PRO A 293 2.89 -22.23 -7.22
CA PRO A 293 3.80 -23.16 -6.56
C PRO A 293 3.61 -23.19 -5.03
N LYS A 294 3.56 -24.39 -4.46
CA LYS A 294 3.28 -24.61 -3.02
C LYS A 294 4.20 -23.83 -2.09
N GLN A 295 5.48 -23.65 -2.48
CA GLN A 295 6.47 -22.89 -1.71
C GLN A 295 6.17 -21.39 -1.62
N LEU A 296 5.31 -20.86 -2.50
CA LEU A 296 4.87 -19.48 -2.49
C LEU A 296 3.61 -19.27 -1.63
N LEU A 297 2.86 -20.32 -1.32
CA LEU A 297 1.63 -20.22 -0.52
C LEU A 297 1.93 -19.72 0.89
N PHE A 298 0.95 -19.05 1.49
CA PHE A 298 1.08 -18.67 2.90
C PHE A 298 1.21 -19.91 3.79
N PRO A 299 2.10 -19.87 4.81
CA PRO A 299 2.26 -20.99 5.73
C PRO A 299 0.97 -21.29 6.54
N GLN A 300 0.18 -20.24 6.77
CA GLN A 300 -1.07 -20.29 7.51
C GLN A 300 -2.07 -19.32 6.91
N ASP A 301 -3.31 -19.79 6.78
CA ASP A 301 -4.44 -18.96 6.37
C ASP A 301 -5.15 -18.37 7.58
N TYR A 302 -5.54 -17.11 7.44
CA TYR A 302 -6.36 -16.38 8.41
C TYR A 302 -7.72 -16.06 7.79
N ALA A 303 -8.74 -15.92 8.63
CA ALA A 303 -10.08 -15.51 8.17
C ALA A 303 -10.09 -14.15 7.47
N ASP A 304 -9.15 -13.28 7.82
CA ASP A 304 -8.82 -12.03 7.10
C ASP A 304 -7.46 -12.24 6.43
N GLY A 305 -7.46 -12.40 5.11
CA GLY A 305 -6.25 -12.69 4.32
C GLY A 305 -5.16 -11.62 4.42
N ARG A 306 -5.54 -10.39 4.79
CA ARG A 306 -4.59 -9.30 5.01
C ARG A 306 -3.61 -9.62 6.13
N ILE A 307 -4.03 -10.40 7.14
CA ILE A 307 -3.13 -10.84 8.22
C ILE A 307 -2.03 -11.73 7.66
N SER A 308 -2.36 -12.67 6.75
CA SER A 308 -1.36 -13.55 6.12
C SER A 308 -0.32 -12.78 5.32
N ALA A 309 -0.76 -11.79 4.53
CA ALA A 309 0.14 -10.93 3.76
C ALA A 309 0.99 -10.06 4.69
N PHE A 310 0.36 -9.40 5.66
CA PHE A 310 1.05 -8.52 6.58
C PHE A 310 2.06 -9.26 7.47
N LEU A 311 1.82 -10.51 7.84
CA LEU A 311 2.80 -11.35 8.53
C LEU A 311 4.10 -11.51 7.73
N ARG A 312 4.03 -11.70 6.41
CA ARG A 312 5.24 -11.72 5.56
C ARG A 312 5.94 -10.37 5.48
N VAL A 313 5.17 -9.28 5.50
CA VAL A 313 5.73 -7.93 5.62
C VAL A 313 6.48 -7.80 6.95
N VAL A 314 5.89 -8.26 8.06
CA VAL A 314 6.53 -8.28 9.38
C VAL A 314 7.78 -9.17 9.38
N ASP A 315 7.74 -10.36 8.77
CA ASP A 315 8.91 -11.24 8.63
C ASP A 315 10.08 -10.52 7.94
N GLN A 316 9.82 -9.85 6.83
CA GLN A 316 10.83 -9.10 6.09
C GLN A 316 11.39 -7.93 6.93
N TRP A 317 10.51 -7.18 7.60
CA TRP A 317 10.91 -6.05 8.42
C TRP A 317 11.76 -6.50 9.64
N VAL A 318 11.33 -7.54 10.33
CA VAL A 318 12.08 -8.15 11.45
C VAL A 318 13.44 -8.64 10.98
N ASN A 319 13.51 -9.33 9.83
CA ASN A 319 14.77 -9.77 9.26
C ASN A 319 15.72 -8.60 8.94
N GLY A 320 15.19 -7.51 8.39
CA GLY A 320 15.97 -6.28 8.16
C GLY A 320 16.52 -5.70 9.47
N ILE A 321 15.70 -5.65 10.53
CA ILE A 321 16.12 -5.15 11.85
C ILE A 321 17.22 -6.04 12.46
N GLU A 322 17.03 -7.37 12.42
CA GLU A 322 18.02 -8.32 12.99
C GLU A 322 19.35 -8.32 12.22
N THR A 323 19.30 -8.21 10.91
CA THR A 323 20.48 -8.25 10.05
C THR A 323 21.12 -6.88 9.80
N GLN A 324 20.44 -5.81 10.18
CA GLN A 324 20.80 -4.42 9.89
C GLN A 324 21.05 -4.16 8.39
N LYS A 325 20.27 -4.86 7.54
CA LYS A 325 20.32 -4.70 6.09
C LYS A 325 19.06 -3.99 5.60
N GLU A 326 19.24 -3.09 4.65
CA GLU A 326 18.11 -2.46 3.96
C GLU A 326 17.21 -3.54 3.33
N ILE A 327 15.92 -3.34 3.45
CA ILE A 327 14.88 -4.21 2.94
C ILE A 327 14.10 -3.52 1.83
N VAL A 328 13.45 -4.31 0.99
CA VAL A 328 12.56 -3.82 -0.08
C VAL A 328 11.19 -4.48 0.10
N PRO A 329 10.10 -3.67 0.14
CA PRO A 329 10.03 -2.23 -0.08
C PRO A 329 10.46 -1.40 1.14
N SER A 330 11.36 -0.44 0.94
CA SER A 330 11.77 0.55 1.94
C SER A 330 11.04 1.88 1.73
N LEU A 331 11.37 2.91 2.51
CA LEU A 331 10.92 4.27 2.22
C LEU A 331 11.37 4.77 0.83
N LYS A 332 12.40 4.17 0.21
CA LYS A 332 12.81 4.51 -1.16
C LYS A 332 11.69 4.22 -2.16
N GLN A 333 11.06 3.04 -2.08
CA GLN A 333 9.90 2.69 -2.91
C GLN A 333 8.70 3.56 -2.57
N GLY A 334 8.56 3.91 -1.28
CA GLY A 334 7.55 4.88 -0.83
C GLY A 334 7.71 6.26 -1.46
N VAL A 335 8.94 6.77 -1.58
CA VAL A 335 9.24 8.03 -2.29
C VAL A 335 8.84 7.94 -3.76
N TYR A 336 9.19 6.84 -4.43
CA TYR A 336 8.90 6.67 -5.85
C TYR A 336 7.40 6.58 -6.12
N SER A 337 6.68 5.78 -5.35
CA SER A 337 5.21 5.71 -5.45
C SER A 337 4.56 7.07 -5.19
N GLN A 338 5.04 7.83 -4.19
CA GLN A 338 4.53 9.16 -3.91
C GLN A 338 4.83 10.16 -5.03
N LEU A 339 6.03 10.11 -5.62
CA LEU A 339 6.40 10.93 -6.78
C LEU A 339 5.42 10.72 -7.95
N LEU A 340 5.12 9.46 -8.29
CA LEU A 340 4.20 9.16 -9.38
C LEU A 340 2.77 9.64 -9.09
N MET A 341 2.30 9.59 -7.83
CA MET A 341 1.01 10.16 -7.45
C MET A 341 0.99 11.68 -7.60
N ASP A 342 2.03 12.39 -7.13
CA ASP A 342 2.15 13.83 -7.27
C ASP A 342 2.15 14.26 -8.76
N LEU A 343 2.85 13.50 -9.61
CA LEU A 343 2.87 13.71 -11.05
C LEU A 343 1.53 13.40 -11.72
N CYS A 344 0.73 12.45 -11.21
CA CYS A 344 -0.63 12.23 -11.70
C CYS A 344 -1.53 13.43 -11.43
N HIS A 345 -1.47 14.03 -10.24
CA HIS A 345 -2.19 15.28 -9.97
C HIS A 345 -1.73 16.40 -10.91
N GLN A 346 -0.42 16.61 -11.03
CA GLN A 346 0.14 17.60 -11.95
C GLN A 346 -0.35 17.37 -13.38
N SER A 347 -0.28 16.14 -13.90
CA SER A 347 -0.71 15.81 -15.26
C SER A 347 -2.20 16.05 -15.47
N SER A 348 -3.02 15.68 -14.51
CA SER A 348 -4.49 15.88 -14.55
C SER A 348 -4.85 17.37 -14.57
N ASP A 349 -4.16 18.18 -13.78
CA ASP A 349 -4.38 19.64 -13.72
C ASP A 349 -3.93 20.34 -15.02
N CYS A 350 -2.73 19.99 -15.51
CA CYS A 350 -2.15 20.57 -16.74
C CYS A 350 -2.74 19.96 -18.01
N LYS A 351 -3.46 18.83 -17.93
CA LYS A 351 -4.05 18.08 -19.06
C LYS A 351 -3.01 17.67 -20.11
N THR A 352 -1.82 17.27 -19.66
CA THR A 352 -0.71 16.91 -20.55
C THR A 352 0.14 15.80 -19.96
N TRP A 353 0.98 15.18 -20.81
CA TRP A 353 2.03 14.28 -20.37
C TRP A 353 3.06 15.01 -19.51
N VAL A 354 3.53 14.35 -18.47
CA VAL A 354 4.61 14.82 -17.61
C VAL A 354 5.72 13.78 -17.56
N ASP A 355 6.96 14.24 -17.61
CA ASP A 355 8.14 13.39 -17.48
C ASP A 355 8.40 13.07 -16.01
N VAL A 356 8.86 11.84 -15.75
CA VAL A 356 9.26 11.43 -14.40
C VAL A 356 10.74 11.79 -14.22
N PRO A 357 11.06 12.70 -13.29
CA PRO A 357 12.45 13.08 -13.06
C PRO A 357 13.24 11.93 -12.43
N SER A 358 14.50 11.78 -12.81
CA SER A 358 15.46 10.92 -12.09
C SER A 358 15.63 11.39 -10.65
N TRP A 359 15.75 10.47 -9.68
CA TRP A 359 15.85 10.83 -8.27
C TRP A 359 16.75 9.87 -7.46
#